data_ae6fdf6c4f99dafc73fca16fdf36c3b5
#
_entry.id   ae6fdf6c4f99dafc73fca16fdf36c3b5
#
_cell.length_a   1.000
_cell.length_b   1.000
_cell.length_c   1.000
_cell.angle_alpha   90.00
_cell.angle_beta   90.00
_cell.angle_gamma   90.00
#
_symmetry.space_group_name_H-M   'P 1'
#
loop_
_entity.id
_entity.type
_entity.pdbx_description
1 polymer ?
#
loop_
_entity_poly.entity_id
_entity_poly.type
_entity_poly.pdbx_seq_one_letter_code
_entity_poly.pdbx_strand_id
1 'polypeptide(L)'
;MMKSLTFNDCYKEKLFSIPLFSELPDYLKSEILKRLDFRLQEINENTVILEQGNICCNLYILLEGTLEVNIIDANGNEVLIEHIESPRAFATPHLFKKDNRFPATFRTLEKSVLLTATKDSTFHLISKYPDMLKSFLCVSGNCNVCTTMRLDVLSRKTIRER
;
A
#
# COMPACT_ATOMS: atom_id res chain seq x y z
N MET A 1 8.33 3.27 16.53
CA MET A 1 9.58 2.53 16.32
C MET A 1 9.29 1.26 15.54
N MET A 2 10.18 0.89 14.62
CA MET A 2 10.02 -0.27 13.75
C MET A 2 10.94 -1.39 14.20
N LYS A 3 10.43 -2.60 14.24
CA LYS A 3 11.18 -3.79 14.62
C LYS A 3 11.13 -4.80 13.48
N SER A 4 12.26 -5.34 13.07
CA SER A 4 12.33 -6.40 12.07
C SER A 4 11.71 -7.68 12.58
N LEU A 5 10.91 -8.35 11.75
CA LEU A 5 10.28 -9.62 12.04
C LEU A 5 10.73 -10.69 11.06
N THR A 6 10.65 -11.94 11.49
CA THR A 6 10.91 -13.09 10.64
C THR A 6 9.62 -13.50 9.93
N PHE A 7 9.72 -13.73 8.62
CA PHE A 7 8.58 -14.20 7.82
C PHE A 7 8.27 -15.66 8.19
N ASN A 8 7.00 -15.96 8.46
CA ASN A 8 6.54 -17.29 8.85
C ASN A 8 5.27 -17.69 8.09
N ASP A 9 4.77 -18.90 8.34
CA ASP A 9 3.60 -19.43 7.64
C ASP A 9 2.33 -18.61 7.88
N CYS A 10 2.17 -18.04 9.05
CA CYS A 10 1.02 -17.19 9.37
C CYS A 10 1.02 -15.93 8.49
N TYR A 11 2.15 -15.28 8.36
CA TYR A 11 2.29 -14.12 7.47
C TYR A 11 2.17 -14.51 6.00
N LYS A 12 2.66 -15.69 5.64
CA LYS A 12 2.53 -16.22 4.28
C LYS A 12 1.06 -16.39 3.88
N GLU A 13 0.25 -16.95 4.76
CA GLU A 13 -1.19 -17.10 4.50
C GLU A 13 -1.87 -15.74 4.30
N LYS A 14 -1.57 -14.78 5.15
CA LYS A 14 -2.11 -13.43 5.03
C LYS A 14 -1.67 -12.76 3.74
N LEU A 15 -0.41 -12.90 3.38
CA LEU A 15 0.15 -12.33 2.16
C LEU A 15 -0.58 -12.84 0.92
N PHE A 16 -0.79 -14.14 0.82
CA PHE A 16 -1.42 -14.76 -0.34
C PHE A 16 -2.95 -14.71 -0.31
N SER A 17 -3.55 -14.17 0.73
CA SER A 17 -4.99 -13.93 0.79
C SER A 17 -5.42 -12.61 0.15
N ILE A 18 -4.51 -11.68 -0.06
CA ILE A 18 -4.84 -10.38 -0.63
C ILE A 18 -5.14 -10.48 -2.13
N PRO A 19 -6.00 -9.61 -2.69
CA PRO A 19 -6.36 -9.67 -4.10
C PRO A 19 -5.19 -9.65 -5.07
N LEU A 20 -4.08 -9.00 -4.70
CA LEU A 20 -2.88 -8.93 -5.52
C LEU A 20 -2.28 -10.31 -5.82
N PHE A 21 -2.41 -11.26 -4.90
CA PHE A 21 -1.78 -12.58 -5.00
C PHE A 21 -2.75 -13.76 -4.95
N SER A 22 -3.99 -13.57 -4.50
CA SER A 22 -4.89 -14.66 -4.16
C SER A 22 -5.27 -15.57 -5.34
N GLU A 23 -5.33 -15.02 -6.54
CA GLU A 23 -5.72 -15.77 -7.74
C GLU A 23 -4.54 -16.26 -8.57
N LEU A 24 -3.31 -16.06 -8.09
CA LEU A 24 -2.13 -16.52 -8.80
C LEU A 24 -1.93 -18.03 -8.63
N PRO A 25 -1.35 -18.72 -9.66
CA PRO A 25 -1.01 -20.13 -9.53
C PRO A 25 0.01 -20.37 -8.42
N ASP A 26 0.00 -21.57 -7.84
CA ASP A 26 0.90 -21.92 -6.74
C ASP A 26 2.38 -21.80 -7.11
N TYR A 27 2.76 -22.17 -8.34
CA TYR A 27 4.15 -22.04 -8.78
C TYR A 27 4.60 -20.58 -8.76
N LEU A 28 3.71 -19.66 -9.10
CA LEU A 28 4.03 -18.24 -9.12
C LEU A 28 4.12 -17.66 -7.70
N LYS A 29 3.31 -18.13 -6.78
CA LYS A 29 3.42 -17.76 -5.36
C LYS A 29 4.78 -18.15 -4.79
N SER A 30 5.27 -19.34 -5.13
CA SER A 30 6.61 -19.78 -4.75
C SER A 30 7.71 -18.89 -5.33
N GLU A 31 7.58 -18.51 -6.60
CA GLU A 31 8.53 -17.61 -7.26
C GLU A 31 8.54 -16.21 -6.64
N ILE A 32 7.36 -15.71 -6.24
CA ILE A 32 7.24 -14.41 -5.55
C ILE A 32 8.06 -14.42 -4.28
N LEU A 33 7.96 -15.45 -3.46
CA LEU A 33 8.73 -15.55 -2.21
C LEU A 33 10.23 -15.60 -2.44
N LYS A 34 10.66 -16.17 -3.57
CA LYS A 34 12.10 -16.26 -3.90
C LYS A 34 12.66 -14.97 -4.50
N ARG A 35 11.85 -14.25 -5.28
CA ARG A 35 12.32 -13.14 -6.10
C ARG A 35 11.99 -11.76 -5.56
N LEU A 36 10.95 -11.66 -4.73
CA LEU A 36 10.58 -10.40 -4.14
C LEU A 36 11.56 -10.04 -3.02
N ASP A 37 12.20 -8.90 -3.15
CA ASP A 37 13.09 -8.37 -2.11
C ASP A 37 12.24 -7.61 -1.11
N PHE A 38 11.89 -8.26 -0.01
CA PHE A 38 10.98 -7.68 0.98
C PHE A 38 11.51 -7.75 2.40
N ARG A 39 10.98 -6.86 3.23
CA ARG A 39 11.21 -6.80 4.67
C ARG A 39 9.88 -6.84 5.40
N LEU A 40 9.91 -7.44 6.59
CA LEU A 40 8.77 -7.48 7.48
C LEU A 40 9.09 -6.69 8.73
N GLN A 41 8.20 -5.75 9.09
CA GLN A 41 8.44 -4.87 10.23
C GLN A 41 7.20 -4.78 11.11
N GLU A 42 7.41 -4.79 12.42
CA GLU A 42 6.40 -4.47 13.41
C GLU A 42 6.46 -2.98 13.71
N ILE A 43 5.31 -2.32 13.69
CA ILE A 43 5.20 -0.88 13.87
C ILE A 43 4.23 -0.61 15.03
N ASN A 44 4.65 0.24 15.97
CA ASN A 44 3.82 0.62 17.09
C ASN A 44 2.59 1.43 16.63
N GLU A 45 1.58 1.50 17.48
CA GLU A 45 0.41 2.33 17.22
C GLU A 45 0.78 3.81 17.08
N ASN A 46 -0.05 4.56 16.41
CA ASN A 46 0.07 6.01 16.23
C ASN A 46 1.41 6.45 15.61
N THR A 47 1.90 5.66 14.66
CA THR A 47 3.16 5.93 13.95
C THR A 47 2.88 6.27 12.50
N VAL A 48 3.43 7.38 12.01
CA VAL A 48 3.37 7.75 10.59
C VAL A 48 4.35 6.86 9.82
N ILE A 49 3.83 6.08 8.88
CA ILE A 49 4.65 5.19 8.04
C ILE A 49 4.94 5.77 6.67
N LEU A 50 4.00 6.56 6.12
CA LEU A 50 4.17 7.26 4.84
C LEU A 50 3.62 8.67 5.02
N GLU A 51 4.38 9.65 4.58
CA GLU A 51 4.01 11.05 4.73
C GLU A 51 3.62 11.67 3.39
N GLN A 52 2.55 12.48 3.41
CA GLN A 52 2.08 13.20 2.23
C GLN A 52 3.23 14.01 1.60
N GLY A 53 3.40 13.88 0.31
CA GLY A 53 4.45 14.57 -0.44
C GLY A 53 5.75 13.79 -0.59
N ASN A 54 5.96 12.74 0.20
CA ASN A 54 7.15 11.91 0.06
C ASN A 54 7.04 10.98 -1.14
N ILE A 55 8.19 10.54 -1.65
CA ILE A 55 8.28 9.71 -2.84
C ILE A 55 7.98 8.24 -2.51
N CYS A 56 7.17 7.59 -3.34
CA CYS A 56 6.87 6.16 -3.23
C CYS A 56 8.00 5.35 -3.89
N CYS A 57 8.76 4.63 -3.08
CA CYS A 57 9.89 3.82 -3.55
C CYS A 57 9.67 2.31 -3.37
N ASN A 58 8.59 1.90 -2.72
CA ASN A 58 8.37 0.51 -2.34
C ASN A 58 6.92 0.10 -2.55
N LEU A 59 6.72 -1.20 -2.64
CA LEU A 59 5.41 -1.82 -2.52
C LEU A 59 5.12 -2.03 -1.03
N TYR A 60 3.93 -1.64 -0.58
CA TYR A 60 3.52 -1.74 0.83
C TYR A 60 2.33 -2.66 0.98
N ILE A 61 2.44 -3.61 1.88
CA ILE A 61 1.36 -4.56 2.20
C ILE A 61 1.19 -4.59 3.72
N LEU A 62 -0.02 -4.25 4.17
CA LEU A 62 -0.37 -4.34 5.58
C LEU A 62 -0.83 -5.77 5.87
N LEU A 63 -0.08 -6.50 6.69
CA LEU A 63 -0.40 -7.89 7.05
C LEU A 63 -1.22 -7.99 8.32
N GLU A 64 -0.99 -7.08 9.28
CA GLU A 64 -1.76 -7.00 10.53
C GLU A 64 -1.95 -5.54 10.91
N GLY A 65 -3.07 -5.23 11.53
CA GLY A 65 -3.36 -3.90 12.04
C GLY A 65 -4.29 -3.09 11.17
N THR A 66 -4.37 -1.80 11.47
CA THR A 66 -5.25 -0.84 10.79
C THR A 66 -4.49 0.47 10.58
N LEU A 67 -4.64 1.06 9.39
CA LEU A 67 -4.07 2.37 9.07
C LEU A 67 -5.16 3.41 8.89
N GLU A 68 -4.84 4.62 9.28
CA GLU A 68 -5.60 5.82 9.00
C GLU A 68 -4.93 6.57 7.86
N VAL A 69 -5.71 6.97 6.85
CA VAL A 69 -5.22 7.72 5.69
C VAL A 69 -5.81 9.11 5.74
N ASN A 70 -4.96 10.11 5.87
CA ASN A 70 -5.35 11.51 5.99
C ASN A 70 -4.64 12.38 4.96
N ILE A 71 -5.31 13.46 4.54
CA ILE A 71 -4.68 14.52 3.75
C ILE A 71 -4.65 15.81 4.56
N ILE A 72 -3.66 16.65 4.27
CA ILE A 72 -3.60 18.02 4.78
C ILE A 72 -4.16 18.92 3.69
N ASP A 73 -5.26 19.61 3.99
CA ASP A 73 -5.89 20.51 3.02
C ASP A 73 -5.15 21.85 2.89
N ALA A 74 -5.66 22.74 2.02
CA ALA A 74 -5.04 24.04 1.78
C ALA A 74 -4.97 24.93 3.02
N ASN A 75 -5.81 24.68 4.02
CA ASN A 75 -5.85 25.43 5.28
C ASN A 75 -4.99 24.79 6.37
N GLY A 76 -4.30 23.69 6.08
CA GLY A 76 -3.49 22.98 7.04
C GLY A 76 -4.26 22.01 7.93
N ASN A 77 -5.57 21.80 7.66
CA ASN A 77 -6.39 20.88 8.42
C ASN A 77 -6.19 19.44 7.93
N GLU A 78 -6.17 18.51 8.87
CA GLU A 78 -6.08 17.09 8.57
C GLU A 78 -7.48 16.53 8.30
N VAL A 79 -7.66 15.89 7.13
CA VAL A 79 -8.94 15.35 6.70
C VAL A 79 -8.80 13.85 6.51
N LEU A 80 -9.64 13.08 7.21
CA LEU A 80 -9.66 11.62 7.09
C LEU A 80 -10.23 11.21 5.73
N ILE A 81 -9.45 10.39 4.99
CA ILE A 81 -9.86 9.86 3.68
C ILE A 81 -10.46 8.46 3.83
N GLU A 82 -9.73 7.55 4.50
CA GLU A 82 -10.18 6.18 4.70
C GLU A 82 -9.40 5.49 5.81
N HIS A 83 -9.89 4.32 6.22
CA HIS A 83 -9.17 3.38 7.04
C HIS A 83 -8.79 2.18 6.17
N ILE A 84 -7.57 1.67 6.36
CA ILE A 84 -7.09 0.47 5.68
C ILE A 84 -7.02 -0.65 6.71
N GLU A 85 -7.77 -1.71 6.45
CA GLU A 85 -7.77 -2.90 7.31
C GLU A 85 -6.95 -4.02 6.69
N SER A 86 -6.15 -4.70 7.52
CA SER A 86 -5.32 -5.83 7.09
C SER A 86 -6.16 -7.07 6.76
N PRO A 87 -5.71 -7.98 5.89
CA PRO A 87 -4.53 -7.80 5.03
C PRO A 87 -4.87 -7.05 3.75
N ARG A 88 -3.99 -6.13 3.35
CA ARG A 88 -4.24 -5.32 2.16
C ARG A 88 -2.96 -4.66 1.65
N ALA A 89 -2.75 -4.69 0.32
CA ALA A 89 -1.76 -3.84 -0.33
C ALA A 89 -2.30 -2.42 -0.44
N PHE A 90 -1.46 -1.42 -0.27
CA PHE A 90 -1.86 -0.02 -0.36
C PHE A 90 -0.81 0.82 -1.07
N ALA A 91 -1.21 2.01 -1.53
CA ALA A 91 -0.36 2.94 -2.28
C ALA A 91 0.23 2.34 -3.58
N THR A 92 -0.34 1.24 -4.08
CA THR A 92 0.14 0.56 -5.29
C THR A 92 0.09 1.44 -6.54
N PRO A 93 -0.92 2.33 -6.75
CA PRO A 93 -0.96 3.17 -7.94
C PRO A 93 0.21 4.13 -8.07
N HIS A 94 0.86 4.47 -6.96
CA HIS A 94 1.91 5.49 -6.92
C HIS A 94 3.30 4.93 -7.21
N LEU A 95 3.45 3.61 -7.23
CA LEU A 95 4.76 2.96 -7.34
C LEU A 95 5.45 3.25 -8.66
N PHE A 96 4.71 3.22 -9.77
CA PHE A 96 5.25 3.38 -11.12
C PHE A 96 4.78 4.65 -11.83
N LYS A 97 4.10 5.54 -11.14
CA LYS A 97 3.70 6.82 -11.72
C LYS A 97 4.91 7.72 -11.92
N LYS A 98 4.82 8.59 -12.91
CA LYS A 98 5.83 9.62 -13.16
C LYS A 98 5.94 10.56 -11.95
N ASP A 99 4.80 11.01 -11.43
CA ASP A 99 4.73 11.72 -10.14
C ASP A 99 4.35 10.70 -9.08
N ASN A 100 5.36 10.15 -8.42
CA ASN A 100 5.21 9.06 -7.45
C ASN A 100 5.17 9.54 -6.00
N ARG A 101 4.70 10.76 -5.78
CA ARG A 101 4.51 11.30 -4.42
C ARG A 101 3.22 10.76 -3.81
N PHE A 102 3.25 10.51 -2.51
CA PHE A 102 2.05 10.12 -1.80
C PHE A 102 1.08 11.28 -1.70
N PRO A 103 -0.19 11.09 -2.08
CA PRO A 103 -1.21 12.14 -1.94
C PRO A 103 -1.74 12.28 -0.52
N ALA A 104 -1.34 11.42 0.40
CA ALA A 104 -1.88 11.36 1.74
C ALA A 104 -0.83 10.84 2.74
N THR A 105 -1.13 11.01 4.03
CA THR A 105 -0.33 10.49 5.13
C THR A 105 -0.98 9.22 5.68
N PHE A 106 -0.17 8.19 5.90
CA PHE A 106 -0.60 6.89 6.42
C PHE A 106 -0.05 6.70 7.83
N ARG A 107 -0.94 6.50 8.78
CA ARG A 107 -0.59 6.34 10.20
C ARG A 107 -1.23 5.08 10.77
N THR A 108 -0.49 4.37 11.63
CA THR A 108 -1.03 3.20 12.32
C THR A 108 -2.00 3.61 13.42
N LEU A 109 -3.14 2.94 13.49
CA LEU A 109 -4.11 3.11 14.59
C LEU A 109 -3.90 2.10 15.72
N GLU A 110 -3.20 1.02 15.42
CA GLU A 110 -2.85 -0.02 16.37
C GLU A 110 -1.50 -0.62 15.99
N LYS A 111 -0.96 -1.48 16.84
CA LYS A 111 0.27 -2.20 16.54
C LYS A 111 0.07 -3.01 15.26
N SER A 112 0.94 -2.80 14.28
CA SER A 112 0.75 -3.29 12.92
C SER A 112 1.98 -4.03 12.42
N VAL A 113 1.76 -4.91 11.43
CA VAL A 113 2.84 -5.61 10.72
C VAL A 113 2.79 -5.20 9.26
N LEU A 114 3.89 -4.64 8.79
CA LEU A 114 4.04 -4.11 7.44
C LEU A 114 5.08 -4.90 6.67
N LEU A 115 4.71 -5.34 5.46
CA LEU A 115 5.66 -5.89 4.49
C LEU A 115 6.00 -4.79 3.48
N THR A 116 7.28 -4.57 3.28
CA THR A 116 7.79 -3.58 2.34
C THR A 116 8.69 -4.28 1.32
N ALA A 117 8.36 -4.17 0.04
CA ALA A 117 9.15 -4.76 -1.04
C ALA A 117 9.72 -3.68 -1.95
N THR A 118 10.91 -3.91 -2.49
CA THR A 118 11.56 -2.92 -3.35
C THR A 118 10.81 -2.76 -4.68
N LYS A 119 10.84 -1.55 -5.22
CA LYS A 119 10.26 -1.23 -6.52
C LYS A 119 10.87 -2.08 -7.63
N ASP A 120 12.20 -2.26 -7.60
CA ASP A 120 12.92 -3.01 -8.62
C ASP A 120 12.52 -4.48 -8.64
N SER A 121 12.42 -5.14 -7.47
CA SER A 121 12.00 -6.54 -7.41
C SER A 121 10.54 -6.72 -7.80
N THR A 122 9.68 -5.76 -7.44
CA THR A 122 8.28 -5.74 -7.86
C THR A 122 8.17 -5.60 -9.38
N PHE A 123 8.92 -4.67 -9.96
CA PHE A 123 8.96 -4.47 -11.42
C PHE A 123 9.45 -5.73 -12.15
N HIS A 124 10.48 -6.38 -11.60
CA HIS A 124 10.99 -7.63 -12.18
C HIS A 124 9.90 -8.71 -12.24
N LEU A 125 9.13 -8.87 -11.16
CA LEU A 125 8.04 -9.84 -11.11
C LEU A 125 6.92 -9.54 -12.11
N ILE A 126 6.46 -8.30 -12.15
CA ILE A 126 5.37 -7.93 -13.08
C ILE A 126 5.82 -7.95 -14.54
N SER A 127 7.10 -7.72 -14.81
CA SER A 127 7.65 -7.79 -16.17
C SER A 127 7.82 -9.23 -16.65
N LYS A 128 8.14 -10.14 -15.74
CA LYS A 128 8.43 -11.55 -16.06
C LYS A 128 7.17 -12.41 -16.16
N TYR A 129 6.18 -12.13 -15.32
CA TYR A 129 4.97 -12.96 -15.19
C TYR A 129 3.72 -12.15 -15.56
N PRO A 130 3.10 -12.47 -16.72
CA PRO A 130 1.88 -11.74 -17.16
C PRO A 130 0.73 -11.80 -16.15
N ASP A 131 0.57 -12.91 -15.44
CA ASP A 131 -0.48 -13.04 -14.43
C ASP A 131 -0.26 -12.06 -13.27
N MET A 132 0.99 -11.87 -12.87
CA MET A 132 1.35 -10.90 -11.83
C MET A 132 1.10 -9.47 -12.30
N LEU A 133 1.47 -9.16 -13.55
CA LEU A 133 1.20 -7.85 -14.14
C LEU A 133 -0.29 -7.55 -14.16
N LYS A 134 -1.10 -8.51 -14.58
CA LYS A 134 -2.56 -8.37 -14.64
C LYS A 134 -3.15 -8.10 -13.25
N SER A 135 -2.74 -8.87 -12.25
CA SER A 135 -3.18 -8.68 -10.87
C SER A 135 -2.78 -7.31 -10.34
N PHE A 136 -1.55 -6.89 -10.59
CA PHE A 136 -1.05 -5.59 -10.15
C PHE A 136 -1.84 -4.44 -10.76
N LEU A 137 -2.10 -4.49 -12.06
CA LEU A 137 -2.88 -3.48 -12.75
C LEU A 137 -4.32 -3.42 -12.24
N CYS A 138 -4.92 -4.57 -11.98
CA CYS A 138 -6.29 -4.66 -11.47
C CYS A 138 -6.42 -4.02 -10.09
N VAL A 139 -5.53 -4.36 -9.18
CA VAL A 139 -5.53 -3.81 -7.81
C VAL A 139 -5.20 -2.32 -7.82
N SER A 140 -4.21 -1.91 -8.59
CA SER A 140 -3.81 -0.50 -8.69
C SER A 140 -4.90 0.36 -9.31
N GLY A 141 -5.58 -0.15 -10.34
CA GLY A 141 -6.67 0.55 -11.01
C GLY A 141 -7.84 0.80 -10.05
N ASN A 142 -8.28 -0.21 -9.34
CA ASN A 142 -9.39 -0.09 -8.39
C ASN A 142 -9.05 0.88 -7.26
N CYS A 143 -7.87 0.76 -6.69
CA CYS A 143 -7.41 1.63 -5.63
C CYS A 143 -7.32 3.09 -6.10
N ASN A 144 -6.76 3.32 -7.30
CA ASN A 144 -6.60 4.64 -7.87
C ASN A 144 -7.94 5.34 -8.10
N VAL A 145 -8.94 4.62 -8.62
CA VAL A 145 -10.28 5.17 -8.88
C VAL A 145 -10.90 5.66 -7.56
N CYS A 146 -10.91 4.84 -6.53
CA CYS A 146 -11.50 5.20 -5.24
C CYS A 146 -10.81 6.42 -4.62
N THR A 147 -9.49 6.42 -4.56
CA THR A 147 -8.72 7.52 -3.97
C THR A 147 -8.90 8.81 -4.76
N THR A 148 -8.85 8.74 -6.09
CA THR A 148 -9.02 9.90 -6.97
C THR A 148 -10.41 10.52 -6.81
N MET A 149 -11.45 9.71 -6.75
CA MET A 149 -12.82 10.20 -6.55
C MET A 149 -12.99 10.91 -5.22
N ARG A 150 -12.43 10.37 -4.15
CA ARG A 150 -12.48 10.99 -2.81
C ARG A 150 -11.76 12.34 -2.78
N LEU A 151 -10.58 12.42 -3.36
CA LEU A 151 -9.81 13.66 -3.44
C LEU A 151 -10.55 14.73 -4.25
N ASP A 152 -11.18 14.33 -5.36
CA ASP A 152 -12.00 15.22 -6.19
C ASP A 152 -13.15 15.82 -5.39
N VAL A 153 -13.89 15.01 -4.67
CA VAL A 153 -15.01 15.45 -3.85
C VAL A 153 -14.55 16.46 -2.80
N LEU A 154 -13.46 16.18 -2.11
CA LEU A 154 -12.91 17.08 -1.09
C LEU A 154 -12.44 18.41 -1.69
N SER A 155 -11.79 18.37 -2.85
CA SER A 155 -11.35 19.58 -3.55
C SER A 155 -12.52 20.46 -3.97
N ARG A 156 -13.58 19.86 -4.52
CA ARG A 156 -14.80 20.57 -4.92
C ARG A 156 -15.49 21.22 -3.72
N LYS A 157 -15.56 20.51 -2.60
CA LYS A 157 -16.16 21.03 -1.38
C LYS A 157 -15.40 22.26 -0.89
N THR A 158 -14.08 22.21 -0.87
CA THR A 158 -13.23 23.32 -0.48
C THR A 158 -13.44 24.55 -1.37
N ILE A 159 -13.52 24.34 -2.67
CA ILE A 159 -13.75 25.43 -3.65
C ILE A 159 -15.12 26.08 -3.43
N ARG A 160 -16.16 25.28 -3.17
CA ARG A 160 -17.52 25.78 -2.95
C ARG A 160 -17.66 26.61 -1.68
N GLU A 161 -16.89 26.34 -0.68
CA GLU A 161 -16.89 27.08 0.59
C GLU A 161 -16.24 28.45 0.50
N ARG A 162 -15.59 28.74 -0.61
CA ARG A 162 -15.01 30.05 -0.89
C ARG A 162 -16.04 30.95 -1.56
#